data_34832bcdf867249e26ded9e6b0328092
#
_entry.id   34832bcdf867249e26ded9e6b0328092
#
_cell.length_a   1.000
_cell.length_b   1.000
_cell.length_c   1.000
_cell.angle_alpha   90.00
_cell.angle_beta   90.00
_cell.angle_gamma   90.00
#
_symmetry.space_group_name_H-M   'P 1'
#
loop_
_entity.id
_entity.type
_entity.pdbx_description
1 polymer ?
#
loop_
_entity_poly.entity_id
_entity_poly.type
_entity_poly.pdbx_seq_one_letter_code
_entity_poly.pdbx_strand_id
1 'polypeptide(L)' 'MTVSYKKLWKLLIDKNLKKKDLIRMSGISNYTLNKLNTGKSVTTDTLVKICAALHCGIEDIMYVVEE' A
#
# COMPACT_ATOMS: atom_id res chain seq x y z
N MET A 1 12.29 14.80 -0.62
CA MET A 1 11.01 14.22 -0.18
C MET A 1 10.93 12.77 -0.58
N THR A 2 10.32 11.97 0.26
CA THR A 2 10.11 10.55 0.00
C THR A 2 8.67 10.16 0.29
N VAL A 3 8.30 8.95 -0.10
CA VAL A 3 6.96 8.43 0.14
C VAL A 3 7.03 7.41 1.27
N SER A 4 6.04 7.46 2.16
CA SER A 4 5.91 6.46 3.23
C SER A 4 4.59 5.71 3.06
N TYR A 5 4.66 4.39 3.23
CA TYR A 5 3.48 3.51 3.18
C TYR A 5 3.14 2.94 4.56
N LYS A 6 3.61 3.58 5.61
CA LYS A 6 3.33 3.12 6.99
C LYS A 6 1.84 3.07 7.28
N LYS A 7 1.09 4.00 6.73
CA LYS A 7 -0.38 4.01 6.89
C LYS A 7 -1.02 2.74 6.32
N LEU A 8 -0.48 2.25 5.19
CA LEU A 8 -0.99 1.02 4.57
C LEU A 8 -0.83 -0.17 5.52
N TRP A 9 0.36 -0.32 6.12
CA TRP A 9 0.61 -1.43 7.04
C TRP A 9 -0.28 -1.34 8.27
N LYS A 10 -0.47 -0.14 8.79
CA LYS A 10 -1.33 0.11 9.93
C LYS A 10 -2.78 -0.22 9.59
N LEU A 11 -3.24 0.15 8.40
CA LEU A 11 -4.59 -0.14 7.94
C LEU A 11 -4.82 -1.66 7.82
N LEU A 12 -3.84 -2.39 7.32
CA LEU A 12 -3.93 -3.85 7.24
C LEU A 12 -4.08 -4.47 8.63
N ILE A 13 -3.30 -3.99 9.60
CA ILE A 13 -3.39 -4.46 10.98
C ILE A 13 -4.79 -4.19 11.54
N ASP A 14 -5.31 -2.99 11.32
CA ASP A 14 -6.64 -2.60 11.79
C ASP A 14 -7.75 -3.47 11.18
N LYS A 15 -7.54 -3.97 9.96
CA LYS A 15 -8.50 -4.83 9.27
C LYS A 15 -8.23 -6.31 9.47
N ASN A 16 -7.24 -6.67 10.30
CA ASN A 16 -6.82 -8.06 10.52
C ASN A 16 -6.38 -8.76 9.23
N LEU A 17 -5.71 -8.02 8.36
CA LEU A 17 -5.21 -8.55 7.09
C LEU A 17 -3.69 -8.67 7.13
N LYS A 18 -3.18 -9.67 6.41
CA LYS A 18 -1.74 -9.86 6.21
C LYS A 18 -1.35 -9.33 4.84
N LYS A 19 -0.05 -9.15 4.62
CA LYS A 19 0.46 -8.69 3.33
C LYS A 19 0.07 -9.62 2.18
N LYS A 20 0.06 -10.94 2.42
CA LYS A 20 -0.37 -11.90 1.41
C LYS A 20 -1.85 -11.75 1.06
N ASP A 21 -2.66 -11.33 2.02
CA ASP A 21 -4.08 -11.05 1.76
C ASP A 21 -4.22 -9.84 0.83
N LEU A 22 -3.38 -8.83 1.04
CA LEU A 22 -3.37 -7.66 0.18
C LEU A 22 -3.03 -8.04 -1.27
N ILE A 23 -2.04 -8.90 -1.47
CA ILE A 23 -1.68 -9.39 -2.81
C ILE A 23 -2.87 -10.07 -3.46
N ARG A 24 -3.53 -10.96 -2.73
CA ARG A 24 -4.69 -11.70 -3.25
C ARG A 24 -5.85 -10.78 -3.60
N MET A 25 -6.15 -9.82 -2.72
CA MET A 25 -7.31 -8.94 -2.88
C MET A 25 -7.11 -7.89 -3.96
N SER A 26 -5.91 -7.34 -4.06
CA SER A 26 -5.61 -6.24 -4.99
C SER A 26 -5.07 -6.71 -6.34
N GLY A 27 -4.54 -7.92 -6.39
CA GLY A 27 -3.93 -8.44 -7.61
C GLY A 27 -2.54 -7.92 -7.89
N ILE A 28 -1.90 -7.25 -6.93
CA ILE A 28 -0.52 -6.79 -7.11
C ILE A 28 0.44 -7.97 -6.98
N SER A 29 1.66 -7.83 -7.54
CA SER A 29 2.67 -8.89 -7.47
C SER A 29 3.49 -8.80 -6.19
N ASN A 30 4.21 -9.89 -5.88
CA ASN A 30 5.19 -9.88 -4.78
C ASN A 30 6.27 -8.83 -4.99
N TYR A 31 6.68 -8.62 -6.23
CA TYR A 31 7.66 -7.60 -6.59
C TYR A 31 7.16 -6.21 -6.21
N THR A 32 5.90 -5.92 -6.51
CA THR A 32 5.28 -4.64 -6.15
C THR A 32 5.17 -4.49 -4.63
N LEU A 33 4.79 -5.57 -3.94
CA LEU A 33 4.74 -5.55 -2.47
C LEU A 33 6.10 -5.24 -1.86
N ASN A 34 7.18 -5.79 -2.43
CA ASN A 34 8.53 -5.51 -1.96
C ASN A 34 8.90 -4.04 -2.15
N LYS A 35 8.45 -3.41 -3.24
CA LYS A 35 8.64 -1.97 -3.43
C LYS A 35 7.95 -1.17 -2.34
N LEU A 36 6.72 -1.55 -2.00
CA LEU A 36 5.99 -0.91 -0.91
C LEU A 36 6.71 -1.06 0.43
N ASN A 37 7.25 -2.25 0.71
CA ASN A 37 7.99 -2.53 1.93
C ASN A 37 9.25 -1.68 2.08
N THR A 38 9.90 -1.37 0.96
CA THR A 38 11.16 -0.61 0.96
C THR A 38 10.96 0.88 0.71
N GLY A 39 9.71 1.34 0.63
CA GLY A 39 9.41 2.75 0.41
C GLY A 39 9.69 3.25 -0.99
N LYS A 40 9.80 2.35 -1.95
CA LYS A 40 10.03 2.71 -3.35
C LYS A 40 8.74 3.11 -4.03
N SER A 41 8.85 3.92 -5.08
CA SER A 41 7.70 4.37 -5.85
C SER A 41 7.02 3.23 -6.58
N VAL A 42 5.70 3.27 -6.63
CA VAL A 42 4.88 2.35 -7.43
C VAL A 42 3.98 3.19 -8.33
N THR A 43 3.37 2.53 -9.32
CA THR A 43 2.50 3.23 -10.26
C THR A 43 1.20 3.64 -9.60
N THR A 44 0.55 4.66 -10.16
CA THR A 44 -0.78 5.10 -9.72
C THR A 44 -1.79 3.96 -9.85
N ASP A 45 -1.69 3.15 -10.90
CA ASP A 45 -2.56 1.97 -11.08
C ASP A 45 -2.47 1.03 -9.89
N THR A 46 -1.26 0.81 -9.39
CA THR A 46 -1.05 -0.03 -8.19
C THR A 46 -1.76 0.56 -6.99
N LEU A 47 -1.63 1.87 -6.79
CA LEU A 47 -2.30 2.55 -5.67
C LEU A 47 -3.81 2.44 -5.78
N VAL A 48 -4.36 2.59 -6.97
CA VAL A 48 -5.81 2.45 -7.21
C VAL A 48 -6.27 1.03 -6.90
N LYS A 49 -5.52 0.02 -7.29
CA LYS A 49 -5.86 -1.38 -6.99
C LYS A 49 -5.90 -1.64 -5.50
N ILE A 50 -4.93 -1.10 -4.76
CA ILE A 50 -4.88 -1.24 -3.30
C ILE A 50 -6.07 -0.54 -2.66
N CYS A 51 -6.34 0.70 -3.08
CA CYS A 51 -7.48 1.46 -2.55
C CYS A 51 -8.79 0.76 -2.83
N ALA A 52 -8.97 0.21 -4.01
CA ALA A 52 -10.18 -0.53 -4.37
C ALA A 52 -10.34 -1.78 -3.50
N ALA A 53 -9.26 -2.51 -3.27
CA ALA A 53 -9.29 -3.72 -2.45
C ALA A 53 -9.64 -3.41 -0.99
N LEU A 54 -9.17 -2.29 -0.47
CA LEU A 54 -9.34 -1.91 0.95
C LEU A 54 -10.47 -0.91 1.18
N HIS A 55 -11.13 -0.48 0.12
CA HIS A 55 -12.22 0.52 0.17
C HIS A 55 -11.78 1.79 0.90
N CYS A 56 -10.66 2.37 0.46
CA CYS A 56 -10.09 3.57 1.08
C CYS A 56 -9.55 4.53 0.03
N GLY A 57 -9.12 5.71 0.47
CA GLY A 57 -8.47 6.69 -0.38
C GLY A 57 -6.95 6.57 -0.33
N ILE A 58 -6.27 7.25 -1.24
CA ILE A 58 -4.80 7.24 -1.30
C ILE A 58 -4.20 7.76 0.01
N GLU A 59 -4.80 8.76 0.61
CA GLU A 59 -4.35 9.36 1.87
C GLU A 59 -4.40 8.40 3.04
N ASP A 60 -5.13 7.29 2.91
CA ASP A 60 -5.22 6.27 3.94
C ASP A 60 -4.07 5.25 3.88
N ILE A 61 -3.32 5.23 2.77
CA ILE A 61 -2.29 4.21 2.54
C ILE A 61 -0.90 4.80 2.36
N MET A 62 -0.78 6.09 2.07
CA MET A 62 0.54 6.70 1.86
C MET A 62 0.53 8.17 2.23
N TYR A 63 1.72 8.70 2.47
CA TYR A 63 1.92 10.14 2.64
C TYR A 63 3.33 10.51 2.23
N VAL A 64 3.53 11.80 1.96
CA VAL A 64 4.84 12.32 1.58
C VAL A 64 5.58 12.73 2.85
N VAL A 65 6.82 12.27 2.97
CA VAL A 65 7.69 12.64 4.09
C VAL A 65 8.64 13.71 3.62
N GLU A 66 8.64 14.83 4.31
CA GLU A 66 9.57 15.91 4.06
C GLU A 66 10.81 15.69 4.91
N GLU A 67 11.97 15.71 4.27
CA GLU A 67 13.24 15.50 4.94
C GLU A 67 13.93 16.83 5.29
#